data_911e7bc07c90e8c84a77ba46754fdb6a
#
_entry.id   911e7bc07c90e8c84a77ba46754fdb6a
#
_cell.length_a   1.000
_cell.length_b   1.000
_cell.length_c   1.000
_cell.angle_alpha   90.00
_cell.angle_beta   90.00
_cell.angle_gamma   90.00
#
_symmetry.space_group_name_H-M   'P 1'
#
loop_
_entity.id
_entity.type
_entity.pdbx_description
1 polymer ?
#
loop_
_entity_poly.entity_id
_entity_poly.type
_entity_poly.pdbx_seq_one_letter_code
_entity_poly.pdbx_strand_id
1 'polypeptide(L)'
;MQEVTVSTPQGKGEAIAQLAIECGIKGVTVARVRAYEAGKFSEQEEVTVSTSAPLSTCFVEAVMAAPAYDPAQYTIICDEVMAIVTDEPAREVSRPMKVASVYVLQELWQENHITSAYIARAGVSTLLLAYGLLSGDIGTLIIAFLITPFLSQVLAIGFGSWAGDWALARQGAAVLGLSTVIAIAAGALAAAVMGGPIQFDDYGTLTSNFAISLLVGILAGLDTADEAGRREFVAVAGAAQFASFPVWFGLSLVLGFPDPATTLWRIATFFVNIFAMLAVSLVVYAALRYRRHSVGRYTAIDTD
;
A
#
# COMPACT_ATOMS: atom_id res chain seq x y z
N MET A 1 12.80 10.27 -10.49
CA MET A 1 14.18 9.81 -10.70
C MET A 1 14.71 9.23 -9.42
N GLN A 2 15.52 8.17 -9.47
CA GLN A 2 15.96 7.48 -8.26
C GLN A 2 17.48 7.39 -8.21
N GLU A 3 17.99 7.50 -6.99
CA GLU A 3 19.34 7.11 -6.65
C GLU A 3 19.30 5.75 -5.98
N VAL A 4 20.01 4.78 -6.55
CA VAL A 4 20.11 3.44 -5.97
C VAL A 4 21.52 3.23 -5.49
N THR A 5 21.67 2.97 -4.20
CA THR A 5 22.94 2.61 -3.58
C THR A 5 22.89 1.15 -3.15
N VAL A 6 23.83 0.36 -3.64
CA VAL A 6 23.99 -1.05 -3.28
C VAL A 6 25.29 -1.20 -2.49
N SER A 7 25.16 -1.50 -1.20
CA SER A 7 26.30 -1.85 -0.34
C SER A 7 26.57 -3.36 -0.44
N THR A 8 27.81 -3.73 -0.65
CA THR A 8 28.23 -5.12 -0.90
C THR A 8 29.59 -5.40 -0.22
N PRO A 9 29.91 -6.67 0.11
CA PRO A 9 31.24 -7.02 0.57
C PRO A 9 32.33 -6.62 -0.42
N GLN A 10 33.54 -6.34 0.10
CA GLN A 10 34.70 -5.94 -0.70
C GLN A 10 34.95 -6.93 -1.87
N GLY A 11 35.26 -6.39 -3.05
CA GLY A 11 35.56 -7.14 -4.27
C GLY A 11 34.32 -7.58 -5.07
N LYS A 12 33.12 -7.14 -4.70
CA LYS A 12 31.88 -7.43 -5.45
C LYS A 12 31.33 -6.21 -6.19
N GLY A 13 31.80 -5.01 -5.91
CA GLY A 13 31.28 -3.77 -6.47
C GLY A 13 31.38 -3.70 -8.01
N GLU A 14 32.47 -4.21 -8.60
CA GLU A 14 32.63 -4.22 -10.05
C GLU A 14 31.58 -5.12 -10.75
N ALA A 15 31.26 -6.27 -10.16
CA ALA A 15 30.23 -7.15 -10.69
C ALA A 15 28.82 -6.50 -10.63
N ILE A 16 28.54 -5.75 -9.55
CA ILE A 16 27.29 -4.98 -9.41
C ILE A 16 27.25 -3.82 -10.40
N ALA A 17 28.37 -3.10 -10.59
CA ALA A 17 28.46 -2.02 -11.58
C ALA A 17 28.22 -2.54 -13.01
N GLN A 18 28.70 -3.75 -13.33
CA GLN A 18 28.45 -4.38 -14.61
C GLN A 18 26.95 -4.64 -14.85
N LEU A 19 26.22 -5.11 -13.82
CA LEU A 19 24.75 -5.28 -13.91
C LEU A 19 24.03 -3.95 -14.18
N ALA A 20 24.51 -2.85 -13.61
CA ALA A 20 23.95 -1.53 -13.90
C ALA A 20 24.15 -1.14 -15.36
N ILE A 21 25.34 -1.39 -15.92
CA ILE A 21 25.65 -1.12 -17.34
C ILE A 21 24.80 -2.00 -18.26
N GLU A 22 24.59 -3.26 -17.92
CA GLU A 22 23.73 -4.19 -18.68
C GLU A 22 22.25 -3.73 -18.69
N CYS A 23 21.79 -3.06 -17.62
CA CYS A 23 20.49 -2.39 -17.58
C CYS A 23 20.43 -1.09 -18.40
N GLY A 24 21.55 -0.64 -18.99
CA GLY A 24 21.63 0.57 -19.81
C GLY A 24 21.94 1.84 -19.01
N ILE A 25 22.38 1.73 -17.77
CA ILE A 25 22.77 2.87 -16.93
C ILE A 25 24.17 3.31 -17.32
N LYS A 26 24.33 4.61 -17.67
CA LYS A 26 25.60 5.14 -18.19
C LYS A 26 26.58 5.58 -17.10
N GLY A 27 26.05 6.05 -15.96
CA GLY A 27 26.83 6.58 -14.84
C GLY A 27 26.75 5.67 -13.63
N VAL A 28 27.85 5.04 -13.26
CA VAL A 28 27.95 4.17 -12.09
C VAL A 28 29.13 4.63 -11.25
N THR A 29 28.92 4.89 -9.98
CA THR A 29 29.97 5.22 -9.02
C THR A 29 30.22 4.03 -8.12
N VAL A 30 31.48 3.61 -7.99
CA VAL A 30 31.90 2.57 -7.04
C VAL A 30 32.84 3.20 -6.03
N ALA A 31 32.47 3.17 -4.76
CA ALA A 31 33.23 3.70 -3.65
C ALA A 31 33.58 2.61 -2.63
N ARG A 32 34.77 2.67 -2.04
CA ARG A 32 35.11 1.84 -0.88
C ARG A 32 34.80 2.57 0.39
N VAL A 33 34.02 1.94 1.25
CA VAL A 33 33.56 2.50 2.51
C VAL A 33 33.93 1.60 3.66
N ARG A 34 34.12 2.19 4.84
CA ARG A 34 34.31 1.42 6.08
C ARG A 34 33.02 1.53 6.90
N ALA A 35 32.26 0.48 6.93
CA ALA A 35 31.07 0.40 7.77
C ALA A 35 31.48 0.01 9.21
N TYR A 36 30.81 0.59 10.20
CA TYR A 36 30.98 0.23 11.60
C TYR A 36 29.70 -0.42 12.11
N GLU A 37 29.71 -1.74 12.20
CA GLU A 37 28.53 -2.52 12.60
C GLU A 37 28.90 -3.40 13.80
N ALA A 38 28.01 -3.47 14.78
CA ALA A 38 28.16 -4.29 15.98
C ALA A 38 29.51 -4.16 16.70
N GLY A 39 30.12 -2.96 16.69
CA GLY A 39 31.41 -2.70 17.35
C GLY A 39 32.64 -3.09 16.53
N LYS A 40 32.48 -3.46 15.26
CA LYS A 40 33.59 -3.83 14.36
C LYS A 40 33.52 -3.00 13.07
N PHE A 41 34.70 -2.73 12.52
CA PHE A 41 34.81 -2.16 11.17
C PHE A 41 34.79 -3.30 10.15
N SER A 42 33.95 -3.14 9.12
CA SER A 42 33.98 -3.96 7.91
C SER A 42 34.31 -3.09 6.71
N GLU A 43 35.07 -3.60 5.76
CA GLU A 43 35.29 -2.95 4.49
C GLU A 43 34.21 -3.39 3.51
N GLN A 44 33.51 -2.41 2.94
CA GLN A 44 32.41 -2.62 2.00
C GLN A 44 32.66 -1.80 0.73
N GLU A 45 31.99 -2.17 -0.36
CA GLU A 45 31.94 -1.37 -1.58
C GLU A 45 30.50 -0.90 -1.80
N GLU A 46 30.34 0.38 -2.06
CA GLU A 46 29.08 1.00 -2.41
C GLU A 46 29.03 1.30 -3.90
N VAL A 47 28.01 0.79 -4.55
CA VAL A 47 27.72 1.07 -5.96
C VAL A 47 26.52 1.97 -6.02
N THR A 48 26.72 3.22 -6.43
CA THR A 48 25.67 4.23 -6.52
C THR A 48 25.39 4.56 -7.99
N VAL A 49 24.12 4.55 -8.34
CA VAL A 49 23.60 4.92 -9.65
C VAL A 49 22.47 5.93 -9.48
N SER A 50 22.52 7.01 -10.27
CA SER A 50 21.43 7.98 -10.38
C SER A 50 20.83 7.86 -11.77
N THR A 51 19.60 7.41 -11.89
CA THR A 51 19.01 7.10 -13.18
C THR A 51 17.49 7.28 -13.21
N SER A 52 16.93 7.12 -14.41
CA SER A 52 15.48 7.07 -14.55
C SER A 52 14.95 5.80 -13.89
N ALA A 53 13.79 5.90 -13.42
CA ALA A 53 13.11 4.91 -12.65
C ALA A 53 12.91 3.53 -13.32
N PRO A 54 12.64 3.38 -14.63
CA PRO A 54 12.65 2.07 -15.28
C PRO A 54 13.99 1.36 -15.23
N LEU A 55 15.10 2.14 -15.30
CA LEU A 55 16.44 1.58 -15.26
C LEU A 55 16.85 1.21 -13.82
N SER A 56 16.42 1.99 -12.83
CA SER A 56 16.65 1.66 -11.41
C SER A 56 15.95 0.35 -11.03
N THR A 57 14.69 0.16 -11.47
CA THR A 57 13.97 -1.10 -11.26
C THR A 57 14.68 -2.28 -11.94
N CYS A 58 15.15 -2.11 -13.20
CA CYS A 58 15.95 -3.13 -13.88
C CYS A 58 17.19 -3.48 -13.07
N PHE A 59 17.92 -2.48 -12.57
CA PHE A 59 19.13 -2.66 -11.79
C PHE A 59 18.87 -3.40 -10.47
N VAL A 60 17.90 -2.94 -9.67
CA VAL A 60 17.52 -3.60 -8.41
C VAL A 60 17.12 -5.06 -8.64
N GLU A 61 16.28 -5.31 -9.66
CA GLU A 61 15.88 -6.68 -10.01
C GLU A 61 17.06 -7.55 -10.49
N ALA A 62 18.01 -6.98 -11.25
CA ALA A 62 19.19 -7.68 -11.70
C ALA A 62 20.12 -8.04 -10.53
N VAL A 63 20.34 -7.10 -9.59
CA VAL A 63 21.13 -7.37 -8.38
C VAL A 63 20.50 -8.47 -7.55
N MET A 64 19.20 -8.38 -7.29
CA MET A 64 18.47 -9.40 -6.49
C MET A 64 18.38 -10.75 -7.22
N ALA A 65 18.43 -10.79 -8.54
CA ALA A 65 18.46 -12.04 -9.31
C ALA A 65 19.85 -12.65 -9.41
N ALA A 66 20.91 -11.92 -9.08
CA ALA A 66 22.27 -12.39 -9.18
C ALA A 66 22.52 -13.61 -8.27
N PRO A 67 23.25 -14.65 -8.76
CA PRO A 67 23.54 -15.84 -7.94
C PRO A 67 24.35 -15.54 -6.67
N ALA A 68 25.12 -14.43 -6.68
CA ALA A 68 25.95 -14.00 -5.57
C ALA A 68 25.22 -13.09 -4.57
N TYR A 69 23.94 -12.80 -4.80
CA TYR A 69 23.12 -11.97 -3.90
C TYR A 69 22.80 -12.73 -2.63
N ASP A 70 23.21 -12.15 -1.51
CA ASP A 70 22.93 -12.64 -0.16
C ASP A 70 22.30 -11.49 0.63
N PRO A 71 21.01 -11.56 0.97
CA PRO A 71 20.32 -10.49 1.68
C PRO A 71 20.98 -10.11 3.02
N ALA A 72 21.69 -11.05 3.66
CA ALA A 72 22.41 -10.77 4.91
C ALA A 72 23.68 -9.93 4.72
N GLN A 73 24.19 -9.82 3.49
CA GLN A 73 25.45 -9.13 3.18
C GLN A 73 25.28 -7.94 2.24
N TYR A 74 24.12 -7.82 1.60
CA TYR A 74 23.82 -6.77 0.64
C TYR A 74 22.74 -5.86 1.18
N THR A 75 22.96 -4.56 1.10
CA THR A 75 21.93 -3.56 1.40
C THR A 75 21.64 -2.77 0.13
N ILE A 76 20.39 -2.66 -0.24
CA ILE A 76 19.94 -1.87 -1.38
C ILE A 76 19.09 -0.74 -0.84
N ILE A 77 19.52 0.50 -1.07
CA ILE A 77 18.81 1.72 -0.71
C ILE A 77 18.36 2.38 -2.00
N CYS A 78 17.08 2.74 -2.06
CA CYS A 78 16.52 3.47 -3.19
C CYS A 78 15.96 4.79 -2.65
N ASP A 79 16.56 5.90 -3.05
CA ASP A 79 16.14 7.24 -2.66
C ASP A 79 15.51 7.97 -3.85
N GLU A 80 14.43 8.69 -3.59
CA GLU A 80 13.80 9.53 -4.61
C GLU A 80 14.54 10.86 -4.70
N VAL A 81 15.05 11.17 -5.89
CA VAL A 81 15.71 12.45 -6.16
C VAL A 81 14.69 13.44 -6.70
N MET A 82 14.44 14.52 -5.95
CA MET A 82 13.43 15.53 -6.30
C MET A 82 13.73 16.24 -7.64
N ALA A 83 14.99 16.49 -7.96
CA ALA A 83 15.40 17.07 -9.24
C ALA A 83 16.86 16.74 -9.55
N ILE A 84 17.15 16.48 -10.81
CA ILE A 84 18.51 16.35 -11.35
C ILE A 84 18.66 17.27 -12.53
N VAL A 85 19.80 17.94 -12.60
CA VAL A 85 20.23 18.68 -13.78
C VAL A 85 21.26 17.84 -14.50
N THR A 86 20.88 17.29 -15.64
CA THR A 86 21.69 16.41 -16.48
C THR A 86 21.55 16.82 -17.95
N ASP A 87 22.39 16.30 -18.80
CA ASP A 87 22.34 16.46 -20.26
C ASP A 87 21.23 15.59 -20.91
N GLU A 88 20.59 14.72 -20.16
CA GLU A 88 19.47 13.91 -20.66
C GLU A 88 18.18 14.74 -20.80
N PRO A 89 17.36 14.47 -21.84
CA PRO A 89 16.10 15.20 -22.03
C PRO A 89 15.15 14.97 -20.84
N ALA A 90 14.55 16.06 -20.34
CA ALA A 90 13.59 16.00 -19.23
C ALA A 90 12.46 14.95 -19.44
N ARG A 91 12.06 14.72 -20.69
CA ARG A 91 11.06 13.72 -21.07
C ARG A 91 11.50 12.28 -20.76
N GLU A 92 12.78 11.98 -20.83
CA GLU A 92 13.31 10.63 -20.52
C GLU A 92 13.51 10.46 -19.01
N VAL A 93 13.97 11.52 -18.37
CA VAL A 93 14.19 11.58 -16.92
C VAL A 93 12.87 11.48 -16.13
N SER A 94 11.78 12.06 -16.67
CA SER A 94 10.47 12.13 -16.03
C SER A 94 9.49 11.03 -16.42
N ARG A 95 9.95 9.92 -16.99
CA ARG A 95 9.06 8.80 -17.33
C ARG A 95 8.41 8.23 -16.06
N PRO A 96 7.05 8.08 -16.05
CA PRO A 96 6.35 7.42 -14.93
C PRO A 96 6.86 6.00 -14.71
N MET A 97 6.95 5.60 -13.47
CA MET A 97 7.55 4.35 -13.04
C MET A 97 6.57 3.20 -12.90
N LYS A 98 7.10 2.02 -13.14
CA LYS A 98 6.63 0.80 -12.48
C LYS A 98 7.45 0.63 -11.20
N VAL A 99 6.80 0.73 -10.05
CA VAL A 99 7.43 0.58 -8.73
C VAL A 99 7.93 -0.86 -8.54
N ALA A 100 9.14 -1.01 -7.98
CA ALA A 100 9.67 -2.35 -7.69
C ALA A 100 8.79 -3.07 -6.66
N SER A 101 8.55 -4.38 -6.86
CA SER A 101 7.67 -5.17 -6.00
C SER A 101 8.07 -5.19 -4.53
N VAL A 102 9.37 -5.07 -4.24
CA VAL A 102 9.91 -4.99 -2.86
C VAL A 102 9.52 -3.66 -2.20
N TYR A 103 9.54 -2.56 -2.94
CA TYR A 103 9.12 -1.26 -2.43
C TYR A 103 7.63 -1.26 -2.06
N VAL A 104 6.78 -1.81 -2.94
CA VAL A 104 5.35 -1.98 -2.66
C VAL A 104 5.13 -2.82 -1.41
N LEU A 105 5.92 -3.89 -1.24
CA LEU A 105 5.86 -4.73 -0.04
C LEU A 105 6.17 -3.93 1.23
N GLN A 106 7.27 -3.20 1.24
CA GLN A 106 7.71 -2.41 2.39
C GLN A 106 6.71 -1.31 2.75
N GLU A 107 6.18 -0.62 1.75
CA GLU A 107 5.18 0.42 1.94
C GLU A 107 3.89 -0.13 2.53
N LEU A 108 3.37 -1.25 1.98
CA LEU A 108 2.17 -1.89 2.52
C LEU A 108 2.40 -2.42 3.95
N TRP A 109 3.61 -2.90 4.28
CA TRP A 109 3.97 -3.22 5.65
C TRP A 109 3.93 -1.99 6.56
N GLN A 110 4.54 -0.88 6.12
CA GLN A 110 4.59 0.37 6.88
C GLN A 110 3.18 0.92 7.15
N GLU A 111 2.32 0.93 6.13
CA GLU A 111 0.94 1.43 6.25
C GLU A 111 0.04 0.55 7.14
N ASN A 112 0.36 -0.74 7.25
CA ASN A 112 -0.42 -1.70 8.03
C ASN A 112 0.15 -1.98 9.44
N HIS A 113 1.13 -1.19 9.92
CA HIS A 113 1.55 -1.27 11.30
C HIS A 113 0.51 -0.67 12.25
N ILE A 114 0.11 -1.47 13.25
CA ILE A 114 -0.81 -1.03 14.31
C ILE A 114 -0.03 -0.17 15.31
N THR A 115 -0.15 1.14 15.16
CA THR A 115 0.43 2.13 16.07
C THR A 115 -0.68 2.87 16.82
N SER A 116 -0.33 3.55 17.94
CA SER A 116 -1.28 4.43 18.63
C SER A 116 -1.82 5.55 17.72
N ALA A 117 -0.96 6.08 16.84
CA ALA A 117 -1.35 7.07 15.84
C ALA A 117 -2.34 6.51 14.82
N TYR A 118 -2.15 5.24 14.39
CA TYR A 118 -3.07 4.54 13.51
C TYR A 118 -4.46 4.42 14.16
N ILE A 119 -4.52 3.90 15.39
CA ILE A 119 -5.79 3.73 16.14
C ILE A 119 -6.49 5.08 16.33
N ALA A 120 -5.75 6.12 16.70
CA ALA A 120 -6.31 7.46 16.87
C ALA A 120 -6.88 8.01 15.55
N ARG A 121 -6.16 7.87 14.43
CA ARG A 121 -6.62 8.30 13.10
C ARG A 121 -7.87 7.54 12.68
N ALA A 122 -7.86 6.21 12.80
CA ALA A 122 -9.03 5.38 12.50
C ALA A 122 -10.24 5.75 13.39
N GLY A 123 -10.03 5.99 14.68
CA GLY A 123 -11.08 6.41 15.59
C GLY A 123 -11.68 7.78 15.25
N VAL A 124 -10.83 8.79 15.01
CA VAL A 124 -11.29 10.14 14.65
C VAL A 124 -12.01 10.14 13.29
N SER A 125 -11.45 9.47 12.28
CA SER A 125 -12.09 9.42 10.96
C SER A 125 -13.45 8.72 10.99
N THR A 126 -13.57 7.62 11.73
CA THR A 126 -14.85 6.89 11.85
C THR A 126 -15.87 7.61 12.72
N LEU A 127 -15.45 8.41 13.71
CA LEU A 127 -16.36 9.33 14.43
C LEU A 127 -16.88 10.44 13.53
N LEU A 128 -16.03 11.04 12.69
CA LEU A 128 -16.46 12.00 11.68
C LEU A 128 -17.42 11.35 10.67
N LEU A 129 -17.14 10.12 10.26
CA LEU A 129 -18.02 9.37 9.37
C LEU A 129 -19.38 9.11 10.03
N ALA A 130 -19.40 8.73 11.32
CA ALA A 130 -20.64 8.54 12.08
C ALA A 130 -21.44 9.85 12.18
N TYR A 131 -20.78 10.97 12.43
CA TYR A 131 -21.42 12.29 12.43
C TYR A 131 -22.03 12.61 11.07
N GLY A 132 -21.26 12.41 9.98
CA GLY A 132 -21.74 12.63 8.62
C GLY A 132 -22.97 11.79 8.26
N LEU A 133 -23.00 10.52 8.69
CA LEU A 133 -24.16 9.63 8.48
C LEU A 133 -25.37 10.07 9.29
N LEU A 134 -25.19 10.56 10.52
CA LEU A 134 -26.28 11.06 11.37
C LEU A 134 -26.85 12.40 10.84
N SER A 135 -25.98 13.29 10.39
CA SER A 135 -26.38 14.64 9.92
C SER A 135 -26.79 14.70 8.46
N GLY A 136 -26.45 13.67 7.66
CA GLY A 136 -26.62 13.69 6.20
C GLY A 136 -25.68 14.68 5.50
N ASP A 137 -24.62 15.15 6.18
CA ASP A 137 -23.68 16.13 5.64
C ASP A 137 -22.62 15.45 4.76
N ILE A 138 -22.80 15.57 3.45
CA ILE A 138 -21.89 15.02 2.44
C ILE A 138 -20.47 15.59 2.57
N GLY A 139 -20.33 16.87 2.93
CA GLY A 139 -19.02 17.49 3.12
C GLY A 139 -18.20 16.79 4.21
N THR A 140 -18.82 16.53 5.37
CA THR A 140 -18.20 15.77 6.45
C THR A 140 -17.90 14.33 6.06
N LEU A 141 -18.76 13.67 5.29
CA LEU A 141 -18.51 12.31 4.77
C LEU A 141 -17.26 12.27 3.89
N ILE A 142 -17.10 13.23 2.97
CA ILE A 142 -15.92 13.33 2.11
C ILE A 142 -14.65 13.51 2.95
N ILE A 143 -14.67 14.43 3.92
CA ILE A 143 -13.52 14.66 4.83
C ILE A 143 -13.18 13.37 5.60
N ALA A 144 -14.18 12.67 6.10
CA ALA A 144 -13.99 11.42 6.82
C ALA A 144 -13.33 10.36 5.93
N PHE A 145 -13.77 10.18 4.68
CA PHE A 145 -13.20 9.23 3.75
C PHE A 145 -11.75 9.56 3.37
N LEU A 146 -11.38 10.85 3.27
CA LEU A 146 -10.01 11.29 3.00
C LEU A 146 -9.02 10.85 4.09
N ILE A 147 -9.49 10.73 5.33
CA ILE A 147 -8.64 10.40 6.48
C ILE A 147 -8.67 8.89 6.82
N THR A 148 -9.67 8.18 6.31
CA THR A 148 -9.91 6.77 6.70
C THR A 148 -8.92 5.81 6.02
N PRO A 149 -8.06 5.11 6.77
CA PRO A 149 -6.98 4.29 6.20
C PRO A 149 -7.42 2.86 5.87
N PHE A 150 -8.52 2.64 5.15
CA PHE A 150 -9.06 1.29 4.94
C PHE A 150 -8.57 0.61 3.67
N LEU A 151 -8.18 1.34 2.63
CA LEU A 151 -7.81 0.75 1.34
C LEU A 151 -6.48 0.00 1.42
N SER A 152 -5.48 0.53 2.12
CA SER A 152 -4.15 -0.10 2.26
C SER A 152 -4.22 -1.51 2.85
N GLN A 153 -5.19 -1.77 3.71
CA GLN A 153 -5.43 -3.08 4.32
C GLN A 153 -5.88 -4.11 3.28
N VAL A 154 -6.81 -3.72 2.42
CA VAL A 154 -7.29 -4.57 1.32
C VAL A 154 -6.17 -4.84 0.32
N LEU A 155 -5.36 -3.81 0.00
CA LEU A 155 -4.19 -3.96 -0.87
C LEU A 155 -3.12 -4.85 -0.26
N ALA A 156 -2.87 -4.75 1.05
CA ALA A 156 -1.91 -5.62 1.75
C ALA A 156 -2.36 -7.09 1.72
N ILE A 157 -3.66 -7.38 1.89
CA ILE A 157 -4.20 -8.72 1.73
C ILE A 157 -3.99 -9.21 0.29
N GLY A 158 -4.36 -8.40 -0.70
CA GLY A 158 -4.25 -8.73 -2.12
C GLY A 158 -2.81 -8.95 -2.54
N PHE A 159 -1.93 -8.00 -2.29
CA PHE A 159 -0.52 -8.07 -2.67
C PHE A 159 0.23 -9.19 -1.94
N GLY A 160 0.04 -9.31 -0.61
CA GLY A 160 0.64 -10.38 0.18
C GLY A 160 0.23 -11.77 -0.30
N SER A 161 -1.07 -11.96 -0.59
CA SER A 161 -1.59 -13.23 -1.14
C SER A 161 -0.99 -13.52 -2.53
N TRP A 162 -0.87 -12.50 -3.38
CA TRP A 162 -0.29 -12.63 -4.70
C TRP A 162 1.22 -12.90 -4.67
N ALA A 163 1.95 -12.19 -3.81
CA ALA A 163 3.40 -12.33 -3.66
C ALA A 163 3.82 -13.61 -2.93
N GLY A 164 2.90 -14.25 -2.19
CA GLY A 164 3.18 -15.39 -1.33
C GLY A 164 3.63 -15.00 0.08
N ASP A 165 3.58 -13.71 0.42
CA ASP A 165 3.85 -13.21 1.78
C ASP A 165 2.58 -13.28 2.63
N TRP A 166 2.36 -14.45 3.22
CA TRP A 166 1.20 -14.69 4.09
C TRP A 166 1.27 -13.89 5.40
N ALA A 167 2.45 -13.41 5.80
CA ALA A 167 2.58 -12.55 6.97
C ALA A 167 1.94 -11.20 6.71
N LEU A 168 2.25 -10.55 5.57
CA LEU A 168 1.59 -9.32 5.15
C LEU A 168 0.08 -9.49 4.95
N ALA A 169 -0.34 -10.58 4.29
CA ALA A 169 -1.78 -10.82 4.08
C ALA A 169 -2.53 -10.96 5.41
N ARG A 170 -1.97 -11.68 6.39
CA ARG A 170 -2.57 -11.80 7.75
C ARG A 170 -2.55 -10.49 8.49
N GLN A 171 -1.48 -9.71 8.37
CA GLN A 171 -1.38 -8.39 8.99
C GLN A 171 -2.47 -7.46 8.42
N GLY A 172 -2.60 -7.37 7.10
CA GLY A 172 -3.65 -6.59 6.46
C GLY A 172 -5.06 -7.01 6.91
N ALA A 173 -5.33 -8.32 7.00
CA ALA A 173 -6.60 -8.84 7.48
C ALA A 173 -6.87 -8.50 8.96
N ALA A 174 -5.84 -8.59 9.82
CA ALA A 174 -5.95 -8.23 11.23
C ALA A 174 -6.24 -6.74 11.41
N VAL A 175 -5.55 -5.89 10.64
CA VAL A 175 -5.74 -4.43 10.66
C VAL A 175 -7.12 -4.05 10.12
N LEU A 176 -7.61 -4.70 9.06
CA LEU A 176 -8.97 -4.52 8.54
C LEU A 176 -10.03 -4.90 9.58
N GLY A 177 -9.83 -6.02 10.25
CA GLY A 177 -10.69 -6.45 11.35
C GLY A 177 -10.72 -5.44 12.50
N LEU A 178 -9.54 -4.97 12.93
CA LEU A 178 -9.41 -3.95 13.98
C LEU A 178 -10.11 -2.65 13.57
N SER A 179 -9.88 -2.17 12.35
CA SER A 179 -10.52 -0.95 11.83
C SER A 179 -12.03 -1.07 11.74
N THR A 180 -12.52 -2.26 11.36
CA THR A 180 -13.96 -2.55 11.36
C THR A 180 -14.55 -2.48 12.77
N VAL A 181 -13.86 -3.04 13.77
CA VAL A 181 -14.29 -2.98 15.18
C VAL A 181 -14.28 -1.52 15.68
N ILE A 182 -13.22 -0.74 15.37
CA ILE A 182 -13.15 0.68 15.73
C ILE A 182 -14.31 1.45 15.08
N ALA A 183 -14.62 1.19 13.82
CA ALA A 183 -15.71 1.83 13.09
C ALA A 183 -17.10 1.51 13.72
N ILE A 184 -17.32 0.27 14.09
CA ILE A 184 -18.56 -0.14 14.82
C ILE A 184 -18.63 0.57 16.16
N ALA A 185 -17.55 0.58 16.93
CA ALA A 185 -17.52 1.23 18.25
C ALA A 185 -17.73 2.75 18.13
N ALA A 186 -17.12 3.40 17.14
CA ALA A 186 -17.30 4.82 16.87
C ALA A 186 -18.74 5.15 16.48
N GLY A 187 -19.36 4.34 15.63
CA GLY A 187 -20.79 4.47 15.29
C GLY A 187 -21.69 4.34 16.50
N ALA A 188 -21.50 3.30 17.34
CA ALA A 188 -22.26 3.10 18.55
C ALA A 188 -22.09 4.26 19.55
N LEU A 189 -20.86 4.76 19.73
CA LEU A 189 -20.56 5.89 20.58
C LEU A 189 -21.25 7.17 20.08
N ALA A 190 -21.15 7.46 18.79
CA ALA A 190 -21.80 8.63 18.20
C ALA A 190 -23.32 8.57 18.36
N ALA A 191 -23.94 7.42 18.13
CA ALA A 191 -25.38 7.22 18.35
C ALA A 191 -25.79 7.44 19.81
N ALA A 192 -25.00 6.92 20.76
CA ALA A 192 -25.28 7.07 22.18
C ALA A 192 -25.17 8.53 22.65
N VAL A 193 -24.27 9.32 22.08
CA VAL A 193 -24.04 10.72 22.47
C VAL A 193 -24.98 11.68 21.76
N MET A 194 -25.18 11.50 20.47
CA MET A 194 -25.93 12.47 19.64
C MET A 194 -27.40 12.10 19.49
N GLY A 195 -27.71 10.80 19.45
CA GLY A 195 -29.08 10.34 19.15
C GLY A 195 -29.55 10.74 17.76
N GLY A 196 -30.85 10.57 17.52
CA GLY A 196 -31.52 10.97 16.27
C GLY A 196 -31.49 9.88 15.18
N PRO A 197 -32.29 10.08 14.12
CA PRO A 197 -32.31 9.13 13.00
C PRO A 197 -31.06 9.27 12.14
N ILE A 198 -30.65 8.17 11.51
CA ILE A 198 -29.61 8.20 10.47
C ILE A 198 -30.21 8.91 9.24
N GLN A 199 -29.61 10.04 8.85
CA GLN A 199 -30.13 10.84 7.72
C GLN A 199 -29.56 10.41 6.38
N PHE A 200 -28.35 9.85 6.35
CA PHE A 200 -27.74 9.34 5.13
C PHE A 200 -28.27 7.93 4.82
N ASP A 201 -28.93 7.77 3.67
CA ASP A 201 -29.52 6.49 3.24
C ASP A 201 -29.15 6.09 1.81
N ASP A 202 -28.27 6.84 1.15
CA ASP A 202 -27.83 6.52 -0.22
C ASP A 202 -26.68 5.53 -0.24
N TYR A 203 -27.00 4.26 -0.04
CA TYR A 203 -26.03 3.15 -0.12
C TYR A 203 -26.00 2.50 -1.51
N GLY A 204 -26.69 3.02 -2.49
CA GLY A 204 -26.76 2.49 -3.85
C GLY A 204 -27.41 1.09 -3.92
N THR A 205 -27.23 0.37 -5.00
CA THR A 205 -27.64 -1.03 -5.17
C THR A 205 -26.46 -1.98 -5.08
N LEU A 206 -26.68 -3.26 -4.80
CA LEU A 206 -25.60 -4.27 -4.76
C LEU A 206 -24.83 -4.31 -6.10
N THR A 207 -25.56 -4.22 -7.22
CA THR A 207 -24.95 -4.24 -8.56
C THR A 207 -24.08 -3.01 -8.80
N SER A 208 -24.57 -1.80 -8.44
CA SER A 208 -23.78 -0.57 -8.59
C SER A 208 -22.56 -0.57 -7.68
N ASN A 209 -22.71 -0.98 -6.43
CA ASN A 209 -21.59 -1.10 -5.48
C ASN A 209 -20.54 -2.10 -5.98
N PHE A 210 -20.97 -3.27 -6.46
CA PHE A 210 -20.05 -4.25 -7.04
C PHE A 210 -19.30 -3.68 -8.24
N ALA A 211 -19.98 -3.03 -9.19
CA ALA A 211 -19.36 -2.45 -10.37
C ALA A 211 -18.35 -1.34 -10.00
N ILE A 212 -18.72 -0.46 -9.06
CA ILE A 212 -17.82 0.61 -8.59
C ILE A 212 -16.62 0.01 -7.86
N SER A 213 -16.83 -1.01 -7.02
CA SER A 213 -15.74 -1.67 -6.30
C SER A 213 -14.76 -2.39 -7.25
N LEU A 214 -15.23 -2.94 -8.37
CA LEU A 214 -14.35 -3.46 -9.42
C LEU A 214 -13.48 -2.35 -10.01
N LEU A 215 -14.06 -1.20 -10.37
CA LEU A 215 -13.33 -0.06 -10.93
C LEU A 215 -12.32 0.52 -9.93
N VAL A 216 -12.73 0.69 -8.68
CA VAL A 216 -11.84 1.16 -7.59
C VAL A 216 -10.71 0.15 -7.35
N GLY A 217 -11.00 -1.15 -7.38
CA GLY A 217 -9.99 -2.20 -7.25
C GLY A 217 -8.97 -2.20 -8.40
N ILE A 218 -9.40 -1.92 -9.65
CA ILE A 218 -8.49 -1.73 -10.79
C ILE A 218 -7.57 -0.53 -10.53
N LEU A 219 -8.15 0.62 -10.19
CA LEU A 219 -7.39 1.84 -9.93
C LEU A 219 -6.41 1.64 -8.78
N ALA A 220 -6.84 1.04 -7.69
CA ALA A 220 -6.00 0.76 -6.53
C ALA A 220 -4.81 -0.17 -6.87
N GLY A 221 -5.04 -1.19 -7.69
CA GLY A 221 -3.98 -2.07 -8.18
C GLY A 221 -3.01 -1.36 -9.12
N LEU A 222 -3.50 -0.46 -9.98
CA LEU A 222 -2.66 0.35 -10.88
C LEU A 222 -1.85 1.39 -10.11
N ASP A 223 -2.46 2.10 -9.15
CA ASP A 223 -1.80 3.10 -8.32
C ASP A 223 -0.66 2.50 -7.47
N THR A 224 -0.83 1.25 -7.04
CA THR A 224 0.23 0.53 -6.34
C THR A 224 1.41 0.25 -7.27
N ALA A 225 1.18 0.23 -8.58
CA ALA A 225 2.17 -0.07 -9.60
C ALA A 225 2.87 1.16 -10.18
N ASP A 226 2.30 2.34 -10.01
CA ASP A 226 2.75 3.59 -10.63
C ASP A 226 3.08 4.64 -9.56
N GLU A 227 4.32 5.13 -9.58
CA GLU A 227 4.79 6.19 -8.68
C GLU A 227 4.05 7.53 -8.91
N ALA A 228 3.59 7.78 -10.12
CA ALA A 228 2.83 8.97 -10.47
C ALA A 228 1.36 8.89 -10.03
N GLY A 229 0.88 7.73 -9.59
CA GLY A 229 -0.47 7.50 -9.11
C GLY A 229 -0.78 8.34 -7.87
N ARG A 230 -1.94 8.96 -7.86
CA ARG A 230 -2.43 9.72 -6.70
C ARG A 230 -3.19 8.77 -5.77
N ARG A 231 -2.47 7.92 -5.06
CA ARG A 231 -3.01 6.93 -4.11
C ARG A 231 -4.04 7.51 -3.15
N GLU A 232 -3.87 8.76 -2.76
CA GLU A 232 -4.78 9.46 -1.85
C GLU A 232 -6.21 9.51 -2.39
N PHE A 233 -6.42 9.79 -3.68
CA PHE A 233 -7.77 9.85 -4.25
C PHE A 233 -8.41 8.48 -4.41
N VAL A 234 -7.64 7.46 -4.74
CA VAL A 234 -8.13 6.08 -4.84
C VAL A 234 -8.44 5.53 -3.46
N ALA A 235 -7.65 5.90 -2.44
CA ALA A 235 -7.91 5.54 -1.05
C ALA A 235 -9.27 6.09 -0.57
N VAL A 236 -9.61 7.33 -0.96
CA VAL A 236 -10.94 7.93 -0.68
C VAL A 236 -12.05 7.12 -1.32
N ALA A 237 -11.92 6.80 -2.61
CA ALA A 237 -12.92 6.01 -3.32
C ALA A 237 -13.08 4.61 -2.70
N GLY A 238 -11.98 3.97 -2.30
CA GLY A 238 -12.00 2.70 -1.59
C GLY A 238 -12.70 2.81 -0.24
N ALA A 239 -12.34 3.79 0.58
CA ALA A 239 -12.97 4.00 1.87
C ALA A 239 -14.49 4.27 1.73
N ALA A 240 -14.91 5.04 0.73
CA ALA A 240 -16.32 5.33 0.47
C ALA A 240 -17.13 4.06 0.16
N GLN A 241 -16.51 3.05 -0.49
CA GLN A 241 -17.20 1.83 -0.89
C GLN A 241 -17.52 0.90 0.29
N PHE A 242 -16.76 0.91 1.37
CA PHE A 242 -17.01 -0.05 2.44
C PHE A 242 -16.90 0.48 3.87
N ALA A 243 -16.23 1.63 4.13
CA ALA A 243 -16.04 2.15 5.49
C ALA A 243 -17.35 2.62 6.16
N SER A 244 -18.33 3.07 5.37
CA SER A 244 -19.63 3.52 5.88
C SER A 244 -20.47 2.40 6.49
N PHE A 245 -20.34 1.16 6.00
CA PHE A 245 -21.16 0.02 6.45
C PHE A 245 -20.91 -0.38 7.92
N PRO A 246 -19.65 -0.56 8.40
CA PRO A 246 -19.42 -0.87 9.80
C PRO A 246 -19.80 0.28 10.73
N VAL A 247 -19.61 1.54 10.32
CA VAL A 247 -20.07 2.69 11.09
C VAL A 247 -21.60 2.70 11.21
N TRP A 248 -22.30 2.50 10.06
CA TRP A 248 -23.75 2.37 10.04
C TRP A 248 -24.24 1.22 10.95
N PHE A 249 -23.54 0.08 10.93
CA PHE A 249 -23.86 -1.04 11.80
C PHE A 249 -23.75 -0.66 13.28
N GLY A 250 -22.68 0.07 13.65
CA GLY A 250 -22.49 0.61 14.98
C GLY A 250 -23.60 1.58 15.41
N LEU A 251 -24.00 2.50 14.53
CA LEU A 251 -25.14 3.39 14.74
C LEU A 251 -26.42 2.59 14.99
N SER A 252 -26.68 1.58 14.15
CA SER A 252 -27.90 0.77 14.21
C SER A 252 -27.96 -0.14 15.45
N LEU A 253 -26.83 -0.51 16.06
CA LEU A 253 -26.80 -1.23 17.35
C LEU A 253 -27.46 -0.43 18.48
N VAL A 254 -27.40 0.89 18.45
CA VAL A 254 -27.94 1.78 19.49
C VAL A 254 -29.29 2.35 19.08
N LEU A 255 -29.45 2.75 17.83
CA LEU A 255 -30.67 3.41 17.33
C LEU A 255 -31.75 2.41 16.88
N GLY A 256 -31.39 1.14 16.75
CA GLY A 256 -32.24 0.09 16.20
C GLY A 256 -31.92 -0.20 14.74
N PHE A 257 -32.03 -1.47 14.39
CA PHE A 257 -31.87 -1.91 12.99
C PHE A 257 -33.16 -1.65 12.22
N PRO A 258 -33.07 -1.30 10.93
CA PRO A 258 -34.21 -1.33 10.04
C PRO A 258 -34.73 -2.79 9.87
N ASP A 259 -35.46 -3.06 8.83
CA ASP A 259 -35.91 -4.42 8.55
C ASP A 259 -34.71 -5.40 8.36
N PRO A 260 -34.91 -6.72 8.62
CA PRO A 260 -33.84 -7.71 8.50
C PRO A 260 -33.25 -7.83 7.07
N ALA A 261 -34.07 -7.58 6.04
CA ALA A 261 -33.61 -7.67 4.65
C ALA A 261 -32.60 -6.55 4.32
N THR A 262 -32.90 -5.32 4.69
CA THR A 262 -31.98 -4.18 4.54
C THR A 262 -30.70 -4.38 5.35
N THR A 263 -30.82 -4.90 6.58
CA THR A 263 -29.64 -5.16 7.42
C THR A 263 -28.74 -6.20 6.78
N LEU A 264 -29.29 -7.33 6.34
CA LEU A 264 -28.52 -8.38 5.68
C LEU A 264 -27.88 -7.89 4.38
N TRP A 265 -28.63 -7.11 3.59
CA TRP A 265 -28.15 -6.53 2.36
C TRP A 265 -26.92 -5.60 2.57
N ARG A 266 -26.96 -4.72 3.57
CA ARG A 266 -25.82 -3.84 3.89
C ARG A 266 -24.59 -4.61 4.35
N ILE A 267 -24.77 -5.62 5.19
CA ILE A 267 -23.69 -6.53 5.60
C ILE A 267 -23.11 -7.26 4.38
N ALA A 268 -23.97 -7.80 3.53
CA ALA A 268 -23.52 -8.49 2.31
C ALA A 268 -22.74 -7.54 1.38
N THR A 269 -23.21 -6.30 1.20
CA THR A 269 -22.56 -5.32 0.37
C THR A 269 -21.14 -4.97 0.88
N PHE A 270 -20.95 -4.85 2.19
CA PHE A 270 -19.64 -4.66 2.79
C PHE A 270 -18.64 -5.75 2.34
N PHE A 271 -19.02 -7.02 2.49
CA PHE A 271 -18.14 -8.12 2.09
C PHE A 271 -17.96 -8.22 0.57
N VAL A 272 -19.02 -8.02 -0.20
CA VAL A 272 -18.96 -8.03 -1.67
C VAL A 272 -17.98 -6.96 -2.17
N ASN A 273 -18.02 -5.76 -1.62
CA ASN A 273 -17.11 -4.68 -2.01
C ASN A 273 -15.65 -5.02 -1.71
N ILE A 274 -15.35 -5.54 -0.52
CA ILE A 274 -13.99 -5.97 -0.16
C ILE A 274 -13.52 -7.10 -1.09
N PHE A 275 -14.32 -8.14 -1.29
CA PHE A 275 -13.95 -9.26 -2.15
C PHE A 275 -13.79 -8.86 -3.62
N ALA A 276 -14.63 -7.96 -4.13
CA ALA A 276 -14.51 -7.42 -5.48
C ALA A 276 -13.18 -6.68 -5.67
N MET A 277 -12.83 -5.79 -4.74
CA MET A 277 -11.56 -5.07 -4.77
C MET A 277 -10.35 -6.02 -4.68
N LEU A 278 -10.40 -7.00 -3.77
CA LEU A 278 -9.34 -8.01 -3.63
C LEU A 278 -9.16 -8.82 -4.91
N ALA A 279 -10.24 -9.34 -5.47
CA ALA A 279 -10.19 -10.18 -6.66
C ALA A 279 -9.59 -9.42 -7.85
N VAL A 280 -10.01 -8.17 -8.04
CA VAL A 280 -9.52 -7.35 -9.15
C VAL A 280 -8.09 -6.87 -8.94
N SER A 281 -7.71 -6.49 -7.72
CA SER A 281 -6.31 -6.12 -7.45
C SER A 281 -5.35 -7.28 -7.73
N LEU A 282 -5.73 -8.53 -7.39
CA LEU A 282 -4.97 -9.73 -7.76
C LEU A 282 -4.81 -9.88 -9.28
N VAL A 283 -5.89 -9.65 -10.04
CA VAL A 283 -5.85 -9.70 -11.52
C VAL A 283 -4.91 -8.62 -12.07
N VAL A 284 -4.97 -7.40 -11.51
CA VAL A 284 -4.09 -6.30 -11.93
C VAL A 284 -2.63 -6.64 -11.63
N TYR A 285 -2.30 -7.14 -10.44
CA TYR A 285 -0.93 -7.55 -10.08
C TYR A 285 -0.42 -8.67 -11.01
N ALA A 286 -1.27 -9.63 -11.37
CA ALA A 286 -0.93 -10.66 -12.33
C ALA A 286 -0.70 -10.10 -13.73
N ALA A 287 -1.55 -9.18 -14.20
CA ALA A 287 -1.43 -8.53 -15.51
C ALA A 287 -0.18 -7.66 -15.63
N LEU A 288 0.19 -6.97 -14.55
CA LEU A 288 1.40 -6.15 -14.47
C LEU A 288 2.68 -6.98 -14.37
N ARG A 289 2.58 -8.29 -14.27
CA ARG A 289 3.72 -9.23 -14.21
C ARG A 289 4.72 -8.85 -13.11
N TYR A 290 4.25 -8.49 -11.93
CA TYR A 290 5.14 -8.34 -10.79
C TYR A 290 5.93 -9.64 -10.54
N ARG A 291 7.24 -9.54 -10.32
CA ARG A 291 8.08 -10.75 -10.15
C ARG A 291 7.93 -11.31 -8.73
N ARG A 292 7.17 -12.38 -8.58
CA ARG A 292 7.00 -13.11 -7.31
C ARG A 292 8.35 -13.56 -6.73
N HIS A 293 9.31 -13.89 -7.58
CA HIS A 293 10.61 -14.43 -7.17
C HIS A 293 11.46 -13.41 -6.40
N SER A 294 11.38 -12.12 -6.73
CA SER A 294 12.09 -11.06 -6.02
C SER A 294 11.58 -10.88 -4.60
N VAL A 295 10.26 -10.91 -4.42
CA VAL A 295 9.62 -10.82 -3.11
C VAL A 295 9.93 -12.05 -2.25
N GLY A 296 9.86 -13.26 -2.81
CA GLY A 296 10.13 -14.50 -2.09
C GLY A 296 11.56 -14.61 -1.55
N ARG A 297 12.55 -14.03 -2.23
CA ARG A 297 13.94 -13.98 -1.72
C ARG A 297 14.08 -12.98 -0.57
N TYR A 298 13.37 -11.86 -0.62
CA TYR A 298 13.40 -10.84 0.42
C TYR A 298 12.72 -11.32 1.71
N THR A 299 11.57 -12.01 1.60
CA THR A 299 10.80 -12.50 2.75
C THR A 299 11.37 -13.76 3.39
N ALA A 300 12.25 -14.50 2.70
CA ALA A 300 12.91 -15.68 3.26
C ALA A 300 13.86 -15.35 4.44
N ILE A 301 14.20 -14.07 4.64
CA ILE A 301 15.07 -13.61 5.74
C ILE A 301 14.30 -13.53 7.07
N ASP A 302 13.00 -13.27 7.04
CA ASP A 302 12.19 -13.09 8.26
C ASP A 302 11.75 -14.41 8.92
N THR A 303 12.15 -15.56 8.39
CA THR A 303 11.71 -16.88 8.87
C THR A 303 12.78 -17.66 9.65
N ASP A 304 13.99 -17.14 9.78
CA ASP A 304 15.09 -17.66 10.61
C ASP A 304 15.36 -16.74 11.82
#